data_a36e61f7ab0f93342830d621efef8b08
#
_entry.id   a36e61f7ab0f93342830d621efef8b08
#
_cell.length_a   1.000
_cell.length_b   1.000
_cell.length_c   1.000
_cell.angle_alpha   90.00
_cell.angle_beta   90.00
_cell.angle_gamma   90.00
#
_symmetry.space_group_name_H-M   'P 1'
#
loop_
_entity.id
_entity.type
_entity.pdbx_description
1 polymer ?
#
loop_
_entity_poly.entity_id
_entity_poly.type
_entity_poly.pdbx_seq_one_letter_code
_entity_poly.pdbx_strand_id
1 'polypeptide(L)' 'LDKYIGIAPEDYTLEQEDEFRDVFYTMQDIDVAGWVRSLQLRGIALPNNIKDEIFLIIGERRF' A
#
# COMPACT_ATOMS: atom_id res chain seq x y z
N LEU A 1 -4.33 -10.10 -1.00
CA LEU A 1 -4.98 -8.82 -1.36
C LEU A 1 -5.66 -8.83 -2.74
N ASP A 2 -5.66 -9.94 -3.45
CA ASP A 2 -6.24 -10.00 -4.80
C ASP A 2 -7.73 -9.68 -4.82
N LYS A 3 -8.43 -9.87 -3.72
CA LYS A 3 -9.85 -9.53 -3.59
C LYS A 3 -10.13 -8.03 -3.72
N TYR A 4 -9.09 -7.21 -3.65
CA TYR A 4 -9.22 -5.75 -3.76
C TYR A 4 -8.96 -5.21 -5.16
N ILE A 5 -8.78 -6.07 -6.14
CA ILE A 5 -8.60 -5.64 -7.53
C ILE A 5 -9.84 -4.85 -7.99
N GLY A 6 -9.62 -3.67 -8.55
CA GLY A 6 -10.68 -2.84 -9.11
C GLY A 6 -11.37 -1.89 -8.12
N ILE A 7 -10.97 -1.90 -6.85
CA ILE A 7 -11.52 -0.97 -5.86
C ILE A 7 -10.77 0.38 -5.97
N ALA A 8 -11.53 1.48 -6.05
CA ALA A 8 -10.93 2.81 -6.07
C ALA A 8 -10.30 3.16 -4.72
N PRO A 9 -9.23 3.97 -4.68
CA PRO A 9 -8.54 4.30 -3.43
C PRO A 9 -9.43 4.91 -2.35
N GLU A 10 -10.47 5.64 -2.73
CA GLU A 10 -11.39 6.28 -1.79
C GLU A 10 -12.52 5.36 -1.33
N ASP A 11 -12.66 4.18 -1.92
CA ASP A 11 -13.75 3.25 -1.63
C ASP A 11 -13.40 2.19 -0.58
N TYR A 12 -12.18 2.20 -0.07
CA TYR A 12 -11.77 1.24 0.96
C TYR A 12 -12.41 1.57 2.31
N THR A 13 -12.83 0.53 3.03
CA THR A 13 -13.29 0.68 4.41
C THR A 13 -12.10 0.77 5.36
N LEU A 14 -12.33 1.20 6.61
CA LEU A 14 -11.28 1.23 7.62
C LEU A 14 -10.69 -0.16 7.87
N GLU A 15 -11.52 -1.19 7.87
CA GLU A 15 -11.05 -2.58 8.05
C GLU A 15 -10.15 -3.01 6.91
N GLN A 16 -10.48 -2.63 5.68
CA GLN A 16 -9.66 -2.94 4.52
C GLN A 16 -8.33 -2.19 4.56
N GLU A 17 -8.36 -0.92 4.97
CA GLU A 17 -7.14 -0.14 5.17
C GLU A 17 -6.23 -0.77 6.23
N ASP A 18 -6.81 -1.26 7.32
CA ASP A 18 -6.05 -1.92 8.38
C ASP A 18 -5.36 -3.19 7.88
N GLU A 19 -5.99 -3.93 6.98
CA GLU A 19 -5.37 -5.11 6.38
C GLU A 19 -4.12 -4.73 5.56
N PHE A 20 -4.18 -3.65 4.80
CA PHE A 20 -3.00 -3.13 4.10
C PHE A 20 -1.91 -2.69 5.09
N ARG A 21 -2.30 -2.00 6.18
CA ARG A 21 -1.35 -1.57 7.20
C ARG A 21 -0.66 -2.74 7.87
N ASP A 22 -1.38 -3.80 8.18
CA ASP A 22 -0.79 -4.98 8.80
C ASP A 22 0.30 -5.58 7.92
N VAL A 23 0.05 -5.69 6.63
CA VAL A 23 1.06 -6.18 5.68
C VAL A 23 2.23 -5.20 5.61
N PHE A 24 1.95 -3.92 5.47
CA PHE A 24 2.95 -2.87 5.34
C PHE A 24 3.86 -2.78 6.57
N TYR A 25 3.30 -2.86 7.77
CA TYR A 25 4.07 -2.74 9.01
C TYR A 25 4.91 -3.97 9.33
N THR A 26 4.59 -5.12 8.74
CA THR A 26 5.36 -6.35 8.97
C THR A 26 6.54 -6.51 8.01
N MET A 27 6.62 -5.71 6.96
CA MET A 27 7.72 -5.82 6.01
C MET A 27 8.81 -4.79 6.30
N GLN A 28 10.01 -5.05 5.80
CA GLN A 28 11.12 -4.11 5.92
C GLN A 28 10.95 -2.96 4.92
N ASP A 29 11.47 -1.78 5.27
CA ASP A 29 11.34 -0.60 4.43
C ASP A 29 11.86 -0.84 3.01
N ILE A 30 12.94 -1.61 2.88
CA ILE A 30 13.53 -1.91 1.58
C ILE A 30 12.58 -2.70 0.67
N ASP A 31 11.62 -3.42 1.25
CA ASP A 31 10.68 -4.25 0.49
C ASP A 31 9.42 -3.48 0.09
N VAL A 32 9.18 -2.31 0.66
CA VAL A 32 7.93 -1.55 0.47
C VAL A 32 7.75 -1.15 -0.99
N ALA A 33 8.78 -0.63 -1.64
CA ALA A 33 8.69 -0.20 -3.04
C ALA A 33 8.33 -1.36 -3.98
N GLY A 34 8.93 -2.52 -3.75
CA GLY A 34 8.63 -3.73 -4.53
C GLY A 34 7.20 -4.21 -4.30
N TRP A 35 6.72 -4.13 -3.07
CA TRP A 35 5.35 -4.49 -2.73
C TRP A 35 4.34 -3.56 -3.43
N VAL A 36 4.57 -2.25 -3.39
CA VAL A 36 3.71 -1.27 -4.05
C VAL A 36 3.65 -1.55 -5.55
N ARG A 37 4.79 -1.82 -6.17
CA ARG A 37 4.85 -2.15 -7.59
C ARG A 37 4.08 -3.43 -7.91
N SER A 38 4.21 -4.44 -7.05
CA SER A 38 3.47 -5.70 -7.21
C SER A 38 1.96 -5.46 -7.18
N LEU A 39 1.48 -4.62 -6.28
CA LEU A 39 0.06 -4.28 -6.22
C LEU A 39 -0.40 -3.57 -7.50
N GLN A 40 0.39 -2.64 -8.01
CA GLN A 40 0.07 -1.93 -9.24
C GLN A 40 -0.02 -2.89 -10.43
N LEU A 41 0.89 -3.84 -10.52
CA LEU A 41 0.88 -4.85 -11.59
C LEU A 41 -0.34 -5.75 -11.54
N ARG A 42 -0.91 -5.95 -10.35
CA ARG A 42 -2.12 -6.75 -10.14
C ARG A 42 -3.40 -5.92 -10.29
N GLY A 43 -3.30 -4.61 -10.52
CA GLY A 43 -4.46 -3.75 -10.62
C GLY A 43 -5.07 -3.38 -9.28
N ILE A 44 -4.32 -3.47 -8.20
CA ILE A 44 -4.76 -3.11 -6.86
C ILE A 44 -4.29 -1.69 -6.54
N ALA A 45 -5.23 -0.77 -6.29
CA ALA A 45 -4.91 0.58 -5.87
C ALA A 45 -4.72 0.62 -4.36
N LEU A 46 -3.76 1.42 -3.88
CA LEU A 46 -3.56 1.62 -2.44
C LEU A 46 -4.60 2.59 -1.88
N PRO A 47 -5.12 2.35 -0.66
CA PRO A 47 -5.95 3.34 0.02
C PRO A 47 -5.18 4.66 0.18
N ASN A 48 -5.89 5.79 0.09
CA ASN A 48 -5.24 7.10 0.13
C ASN A 48 -4.42 7.32 1.40
N ASN A 49 -4.94 6.90 2.56
CA ASN A 49 -4.24 7.08 3.84
C ASN A 49 -2.95 6.27 3.91
N ILE A 50 -2.95 5.06 3.37
CA ILE A 50 -1.77 4.20 3.35
C ILE A 50 -0.77 4.70 2.33
N LYS A 51 -1.24 5.20 1.19
CA LYS A 51 -0.40 5.78 0.15
C LYS A 51 0.48 6.91 0.71
N ASP A 52 -0.11 7.79 1.53
CA ASP A 52 0.64 8.89 2.14
C ASP A 52 1.74 8.37 3.08
N GLU A 53 1.44 7.37 3.91
CA GLU A 53 2.43 6.76 4.80
C GLU A 53 3.58 6.11 4.01
N ILE A 54 3.25 5.42 2.93
CA ILE A 54 4.26 4.76 2.09
C ILE A 54 5.15 5.78 1.41
N PHE A 55 4.59 6.87 0.91
CA PHE A 55 5.37 7.91 0.26
C PHE A 55 6.33 8.60 1.22
N LEU A 56 5.95 8.75 2.49
CA LEU A 56 6.86 9.27 3.50
C LEU A 56 8.09 8.38 3.67
N ILE A 57 7.88 7.08 3.75
CA ILE A 57 8.98 6.11 3.91
C ILE A 57 9.87 6.08 2.68
N ILE A 58 9.28 5.97 1.49
CA ILE A 58 10.04 5.94 0.24
C ILE A 58 10.79 7.27 0.06
N GLY A 59 10.14 8.39 0.37
CA GLY A 59 10.75 9.70 0.26
C GLY A 59 11.95 9.88 1.17
N GLU A 60 11.90 9.36 2.39
CA GLU A 60 13.01 9.43 3.34
C GLU A 60 14.23 8.65 2.88
N ARG A 61 14.04 7.66 2.02
CA ARG A 61 15.13 6.82 1.52
C ARG A 61 15.73 7.31 0.21
N ARG A 62 15.35 8.48 -0.25
CA ARG A 62 15.79 9.01 -1.56
C ARG A 62 17.07 9.85 -1.50
N PHE A 63 17.88 9.63 -0.53
CA PHE A 63 19.14 10.38 -0.41
C PHE A 63 20.24 9.84 -1.25
#